data_a1e5e7f434a3c678f00b7982ca804e31
#
_entry.id   a1e5e7f434a3c678f00b7982ca804e31
#
_cell.length_a   1.000
_cell.length_b   1.000
_cell.length_c   1.000
_cell.angle_alpha   90.00
_cell.angle_beta   90.00
_cell.angle_gamma   90.00
#
_symmetry.space_group_name_H-M   'P 1'
#
loop_
_entity.id
_entity.type
_entity.pdbx_description
1 polymer ?
#
loop_
_entity_poly.entity_id
_entity_poly.type
_entity_poly.pdbx_seq_one_letter_code
_entity_poly.pdbx_strand_id
1 'polypeptide(L)'
;MSNTPYLQILAAVVSALLAGALAAAEPATPAAPHPYVGMWVTDDGHVRHELLPDGRYDEARGTRESAYRGRYTVSGDRIDYVDDTGFTADGVFVDENVLHHGGMVLRRVTPGAGTGTPLDAR
;
A
#
# COMPACT_ATOMS: atom_id res chain seq x y z
N MET A 1 -51.74 -14.26 -26.73
CA MET A 1 -51.15 -15.26 -26.05
C MET A 1 -49.71 -15.27 -26.12
N SER A 2 -49.04 -14.74 -27.00
CA SER A 2 -47.63 -14.96 -27.08
C SER A 2 -46.81 -13.82 -26.63
N ASN A 3 -47.33 -12.85 -25.97
CA ASN A 3 -46.54 -11.72 -25.58
C ASN A 3 -45.79 -11.92 -24.28
N THR A 4 -46.13 -12.93 -23.54
CA THR A 4 -45.55 -13.14 -22.23
C THR A 4 -44.04 -13.33 -22.26
N PRO A 5 -43.48 -14.08 -23.18
CA PRO A 5 -42.04 -14.32 -23.12
C PRO A 5 -41.20 -13.06 -23.32
N TYR A 6 -41.72 -12.10 -24.07
CA TYR A 6 -40.96 -10.89 -24.28
C TYR A 6 -40.76 -10.06 -23.03
N LEU A 7 -41.80 -10.02 -22.21
CA LEU A 7 -41.72 -9.26 -20.97
C LEU A 7 -40.70 -9.87 -20.00
N GLN A 8 -40.65 -11.19 -19.99
CA GLN A 8 -39.70 -11.84 -19.08
C GLN A 8 -38.27 -11.59 -19.52
N ILE A 9 -38.01 -11.57 -20.80
CA ILE A 9 -36.66 -11.33 -21.26
C ILE A 9 -36.20 -9.91 -20.90
N LEU A 10 -37.10 -8.95 -21.06
CA LEU A 10 -36.74 -7.58 -20.70
C LEU A 10 -36.43 -7.43 -19.24
N ALA A 11 -37.16 -8.08 -18.39
CA ALA A 11 -36.92 -8.00 -16.97
C ALA A 11 -35.55 -8.56 -16.63
N ALA A 12 -35.15 -9.64 -17.25
CA ALA A 12 -33.85 -10.22 -16.97
C ALA A 12 -32.70 -9.29 -17.36
N VAL A 13 -32.86 -8.62 -18.49
CA VAL A 13 -31.82 -7.70 -18.95
C VAL A 13 -31.65 -6.54 -17.99
N VAL A 14 -32.75 -6.00 -17.50
CA VAL A 14 -32.69 -4.88 -16.57
C VAL A 14 -31.99 -5.32 -15.28
N SER A 15 -32.31 -6.51 -14.80
CA SER A 15 -31.67 -6.98 -13.58
C SER A 15 -30.17 -7.14 -13.74
N ALA A 16 -29.72 -7.62 -14.87
CA ALA A 16 -28.31 -7.78 -15.10
C ALA A 16 -27.58 -6.44 -15.09
N LEU A 17 -28.16 -5.41 -15.67
CA LEU A 17 -27.55 -4.10 -15.68
C LEU A 17 -27.43 -3.53 -14.27
N LEU A 18 -28.45 -3.69 -13.46
CA LEU A 18 -28.39 -3.19 -12.10
C LEU A 18 -27.33 -3.92 -11.28
N ALA A 19 -27.21 -5.20 -11.46
CA ALA A 19 -26.19 -5.95 -10.74
C ALA A 19 -24.78 -5.47 -11.11
N GLY A 20 -24.55 -5.18 -12.36
CA GLY A 20 -23.26 -4.67 -12.78
C GLY A 20 -22.94 -3.32 -12.17
N ALA A 21 -23.92 -2.44 -12.10
CA ALA A 21 -23.69 -1.13 -11.50
C ALA A 21 -23.38 -1.23 -10.01
N LEU A 22 -24.04 -2.12 -9.29
CA LEU A 22 -23.76 -2.29 -7.88
C LEU A 22 -22.37 -2.86 -7.65
N ALA A 23 -21.92 -3.77 -8.47
CA ALA A 23 -20.59 -4.32 -8.33
C ALA A 23 -19.51 -3.25 -8.49
N ALA A 24 -19.75 -2.28 -9.35
CA ALA A 24 -18.78 -1.23 -9.59
C ALA A 24 -18.65 -0.28 -8.38
N ALA A 25 -19.59 -0.29 -7.48
CA ALA A 25 -19.55 0.59 -6.33
C ALA A 25 -18.99 -0.06 -5.08
N GLU A 26 -18.44 -1.24 -5.18
CA GLU A 26 -17.92 -1.91 -4.00
C GLU A 26 -16.72 -1.21 -3.42
N PRO A 27 -16.57 -1.19 -2.12
CA PRO A 27 -15.41 -0.55 -1.50
C PRO A 27 -14.14 -1.32 -1.77
N ALA A 28 -13.02 -0.65 -1.62
CA ALA A 28 -11.73 -1.27 -1.83
C ALA A 28 -11.47 -2.39 -0.83
N THR A 29 -10.75 -3.41 -1.26
CA THR A 29 -10.38 -4.51 -0.40
C THR A 29 -9.26 -4.08 0.53
N PRO A 30 -9.29 -4.43 1.80
CA PRO A 30 -8.18 -4.13 2.69
C PRO A 30 -6.91 -4.80 2.23
N ALA A 31 -5.78 -4.21 2.55
CA ALA A 31 -4.49 -4.78 2.21
C ALA A 31 -4.29 -6.12 2.92
N ALA A 32 -3.65 -7.06 2.24
CA ALA A 32 -3.33 -8.34 2.84
C ALA A 32 -2.30 -8.16 3.94
N PRO A 33 -2.36 -8.94 5.02
CA PRO A 33 -1.37 -8.84 6.09
C PRO A 33 0.03 -9.19 5.59
N HIS A 34 1.03 -8.50 6.12
CA HIS A 34 2.44 -8.79 5.86
C HIS A 34 3.26 -8.35 7.07
N PRO A 35 4.49 -8.85 7.21
CA PRO A 35 5.28 -8.58 8.42
C PRO A 35 6.11 -7.30 8.36
N TYR A 36 5.89 -6.41 7.39
CA TYR A 36 6.82 -5.31 7.15
C TYR A 36 6.29 -3.93 7.56
N VAL A 37 5.18 -3.86 8.26
CA VAL A 37 4.67 -2.59 8.78
C VAL A 37 5.70 -2.00 9.73
N GLY A 38 5.94 -0.72 9.64
CA GLY A 38 6.86 -0.02 10.53
C GLY A 38 7.67 1.04 9.81
N MET A 39 8.69 1.55 10.50
CA MET A 39 9.55 2.60 10.00
C MET A 39 10.84 1.99 9.47
N TRP A 40 11.23 2.39 8.28
CA TRP A 40 12.41 1.90 7.58
C TRP A 40 13.32 3.10 7.27
N VAL A 41 14.60 3.01 7.61
CA VAL A 41 15.49 4.16 7.59
C VAL A 41 16.82 3.79 6.95
N THR A 42 17.37 4.67 6.10
CA THR A 42 18.72 4.49 5.59
C THR A 42 19.73 4.70 6.72
N ASP A 43 20.93 4.16 6.59
CA ASP A 43 21.93 4.23 7.65
C ASP A 43 22.28 5.66 8.02
N ASP A 44 22.24 6.59 7.09
CA ASP A 44 22.52 7.98 7.37
C ASP A 44 21.27 8.74 7.88
N GLY A 45 20.14 8.08 7.97
CA GLY A 45 18.92 8.71 8.45
C GLY A 45 18.26 9.66 7.46
N HIS A 46 18.78 9.78 6.25
CA HIS A 46 18.26 10.74 5.30
C HIS A 46 16.88 10.35 4.77
N VAL A 47 16.66 9.08 4.48
CA VAL A 47 15.36 8.59 4.01
C VAL A 47 14.70 7.80 5.13
N ARG A 48 13.49 8.18 5.48
CA ARG A 48 12.69 7.52 6.50
C ARG A 48 11.33 7.22 5.88
N HIS A 49 10.95 5.97 5.89
CA HIS A 49 9.92 5.43 5.04
C HIS A 49 8.99 4.61 5.94
N GLU A 50 7.82 5.09 6.18
CA GLU A 50 6.89 4.40 7.07
C GLU A 50 5.88 3.61 6.25
N LEU A 51 5.80 2.31 6.52
CA LEU A 51 4.80 1.44 5.93
C LEU A 51 3.68 1.26 6.94
N LEU A 52 2.50 1.76 6.59
CA LEU A 52 1.36 1.77 7.48
C LEU A 52 0.52 0.51 7.27
N PRO A 53 -0.23 0.08 8.29
CA PRO A 53 -1.00 -1.16 8.17
C PRO A 53 -2.18 -1.09 7.20
N ASP A 54 -2.58 0.11 6.80
CA ASP A 54 -3.70 0.27 5.87
C ASP A 54 -3.27 0.23 4.41
N GLY A 55 -2.01 -0.09 4.12
CA GLY A 55 -1.50 -0.12 2.74
C GLY A 55 -1.01 1.23 2.24
N ARG A 56 -0.92 2.22 3.11
CA ARG A 56 -0.37 3.52 2.75
C ARG A 56 1.07 3.61 3.20
N TYR A 57 1.87 4.45 2.53
CA TYR A 57 3.22 4.75 3.00
C TYR A 57 3.43 6.25 3.04
N ASP A 58 4.38 6.67 3.88
CA ASP A 58 4.74 8.07 4.05
C ASP A 58 6.26 8.14 4.16
N GLU A 59 6.90 8.86 3.27
CA GLU A 59 8.35 8.91 3.22
C GLU A 59 8.85 10.33 3.46
N ALA A 60 9.78 10.48 4.40
CA ALA A 60 10.48 11.73 4.65
C ALA A 60 11.87 11.66 4.06
N ARG A 61 12.39 12.79 3.59
CA ARG A 61 13.75 12.90 3.07
C ARG A 61 14.41 14.13 3.66
N GLY A 62 15.52 13.93 4.37
CA GLY A 62 16.19 15.02 5.05
C GLY A 62 15.25 15.75 5.98
N THR A 63 15.04 17.03 5.77
CA THR A 63 14.12 17.81 6.58
C THR A 63 12.72 17.88 5.98
N ARG A 64 12.47 17.24 4.84
CA ARG A 64 11.14 17.24 4.24
C ARG A 64 10.34 16.07 4.77
N GLU A 65 9.36 16.36 5.61
CA GLU A 65 8.42 15.35 6.05
C GLU A 65 7.42 15.10 4.94
N SER A 66 6.96 13.88 4.84
CA SER A 66 5.97 13.47 3.84
C SER A 66 6.36 13.93 2.43
N ALA A 67 7.64 13.75 2.10
CA ALA A 67 8.12 14.10 0.77
C ALA A 67 7.42 13.29 -0.31
N TYR A 68 7.08 12.04 -0.01
CA TYR A 68 6.30 11.18 -0.89
C TYR A 68 5.31 10.40 -0.07
N ARG A 69 4.09 10.27 -0.58
CA ARG A 69 3.04 9.48 0.05
C ARG A 69 2.28 8.74 -1.03
N GLY A 70 1.77 7.57 -0.69
CA GLY A 70 0.99 6.80 -1.64
C GLY A 70 0.56 5.47 -1.07
N ARG A 71 0.40 4.51 -1.93
CA ARG A 71 0.01 3.16 -1.56
C ARG A 71 1.11 2.19 -1.90
N TYR A 72 1.16 1.10 -1.16
CA TYR A 72 2.08 0.01 -1.45
C TYR A 72 1.37 -1.32 -1.36
N THR A 73 1.92 -2.32 -2.04
CA THR A 73 1.47 -3.70 -1.92
C THR A 73 2.69 -4.57 -1.72
N VAL A 74 2.53 -5.65 -0.96
CA VAL A 74 3.59 -6.62 -0.73
C VAL A 74 3.15 -7.96 -1.29
N SER A 75 4.03 -8.60 -2.03
CA SER A 75 3.81 -9.93 -2.55
C SER A 75 5.08 -10.73 -2.27
N GLY A 76 5.02 -11.62 -1.29
CA GLY A 76 6.21 -12.33 -0.84
C GLY A 76 7.24 -11.37 -0.26
N ASP A 77 8.41 -11.30 -0.86
CA ASP A 77 9.46 -10.38 -0.44
C ASP A 77 9.53 -9.13 -1.31
N ARG A 78 8.59 -8.95 -2.22
CA ARG A 78 8.59 -7.80 -3.12
C ARG A 78 7.61 -6.76 -2.63
N ILE A 79 7.98 -5.49 -2.71
CA ILE A 79 7.10 -4.37 -2.43
C ILE A 79 7.00 -3.50 -3.68
N ASP A 80 5.80 -3.08 -4.01
CA ASP A 80 5.52 -2.17 -5.11
C ASP A 80 4.80 -0.95 -4.57
N TYR A 81 5.18 0.24 -5.04
CA TYR A 81 4.67 1.51 -4.57
C TYR A 81 4.04 2.28 -5.71
N VAL A 82 2.99 3.03 -5.40
CA VAL A 82 2.42 4.01 -6.31
C VAL A 82 2.18 5.26 -5.49
N ASP A 83 2.87 6.35 -5.80
CA ASP A 83 2.64 7.55 -5.02
C ASP A 83 1.37 8.26 -5.47
N ASP A 84 0.93 9.24 -4.70
CA ASP A 84 -0.35 9.89 -4.97
C ASP A 84 -0.35 10.69 -6.28
N THR A 85 0.80 10.91 -6.89
CA THR A 85 0.89 11.56 -8.19
C THR A 85 1.04 10.57 -9.33
N GLY A 86 1.11 9.27 -9.02
CA GLY A 86 1.13 8.23 -10.05
C GLY A 86 2.50 7.63 -10.36
N PHE A 87 3.56 8.10 -9.74
CA PHE A 87 4.86 7.48 -9.94
C PHE A 87 4.92 6.14 -9.23
N THR A 88 5.61 5.18 -9.85
CA THR A 88 5.74 3.84 -9.31
C THR A 88 7.19 3.56 -8.94
N ALA A 89 7.37 2.66 -7.99
CA ALA A 89 8.69 2.19 -7.58
C ALA A 89 8.54 0.79 -7.00
N ASP A 90 9.66 0.13 -6.77
CA ASP A 90 9.60 -1.21 -6.17
C ASP A 90 10.79 -1.43 -5.28
N GLY A 91 10.77 -2.55 -4.58
CA GLY A 91 11.86 -2.96 -3.71
C GLY A 91 11.75 -4.42 -3.34
N VAL A 92 12.78 -4.90 -2.64
CA VAL A 92 12.84 -6.29 -2.19
C VAL A 92 13.28 -6.31 -0.75
N PHE A 93 12.53 -7.03 0.09
CA PHE A 93 12.94 -7.29 1.46
C PHE A 93 13.90 -8.47 1.42
N VAL A 94 15.18 -8.21 1.65
CA VAL A 94 16.18 -9.27 1.62
C VAL A 94 16.18 -10.07 2.92
N ASP A 95 15.62 -9.51 3.99
CA ASP A 95 15.17 -10.26 5.15
C ASP A 95 14.11 -9.40 5.82
N GLU A 96 13.58 -9.81 6.97
CA GLU A 96 12.45 -9.11 7.51
C GLU A 96 12.79 -7.73 8.06
N ASN A 97 14.04 -7.36 8.13
CA ASN A 97 14.45 -6.06 8.66
C ASN A 97 15.32 -5.27 7.69
N VAL A 98 15.50 -5.73 6.46
CA VAL A 98 16.34 -5.05 5.47
C VAL A 98 15.58 -4.97 4.14
N LEU A 99 15.44 -3.76 3.65
CA LEU A 99 14.76 -3.48 2.39
C LEU A 99 15.73 -2.84 1.42
N HIS A 100 15.84 -3.40 0.22
CA HIS A 100 16.57 -2.77 -0.87
C HIS A 100 15.55 -2.07 -1.78
N HIS A 101 15.72 -0.77 -1.94
CA HIS A 101 14.76 0.03 -2.67
C HIS A 101 15.48 1.19 -3.34
N GLY A 102 15.39 1.28 -4.67
CA GLY A 102 15.95 2.40 -5.40
C GLY A 102 17.44 2.60 -5.21
N GLY A 103 18.18 1.53 -5.08
CA GLY A 103 19.62 1.61 -4.83
C GLY A 103 19.98 1.91 -3.39
N MET A 104 19.01 2.07 -2.52
CA MET A 104 19.22 2.33 -1.11
C MET A 104 19.00 1.07 -0.31
N VAL A 105 19.63 1.01 0.86
CA VAL A 105 19.38 -0.03 1.84
C VAL A 105 18.72 0.63 3.03
N LEU A 106 17.51 0.19 3.36
CA LEU A 106 16.80 0.68 4.52
C LEU A 106 16.68 -0.43 5.54
N ARG A 107 16.74 -0.07 6.81
CA ARG A 107 16.63 -1.03 7.90
C ARG A 107 15.44 -0.67 8.76
N ARG A 108 14.72 -1.68 9.21
CA ARG A 108 13.56 -1.45 10.05
C ARG A 108 13.99 -0.96 11.42
N VAL A 109 13.35 0.09 11.90
CA VAL A 109 13.54 0.54 13.26
C VAL A 109 12.70 -0.33 14.16
N THR A 110 13.32 -1.01 15.11
CA THR A 110 12.61 -1.89 16.00
C THR A 110 11.80 -1.09 17.00
N PRO A 111 10.52 -1.36 17.15
CA PRO A 111 9.71 -0.66 18.12
C PRO A 111 10.31 -0.83 19.50
N GLY A 112 10.34 0.21 20.27
CA GLY A 112 10.96 0.17 21.54
C GLY A 112 12.38 0.59 21.49
N ALA A 113 13.14 0.02 20.60
CA ALA A 113 14.49 0.48 20.45
C ALA A 113 14.48 1.85 19.87
N GLY A 114 13.53 2.09 19.01
CA GLY A 114 13.54 3.35 18.41
C GLY A 114 13.15 4.41 19.25
N THR A 115 12.48 4.11 20.21
CA THR A 115 12.12 5.13 21.00
C THR A 115 13.24 5.58 21.59
N GLY A 116 13.88 5.25 21.56
CA GLY A 116 14.84 5.60 22.00
C GLY A 116 15.49 6.29 21.84
N THR A 117 15.56 6.25 22.11
CA THR A 117 16.23 6.68 22.19
C THR A 117 17.05 7.05 21.75
N PRO A 118 17.32 6.65 21.57
CA PRO A 118 18.24 6.77 21.26
C PRO A 118 18.59 7.61 20.52
N LEU A 119 18.32 7.63 19.89
CA LEU A 119 18.56 8.33 19.07
C LEU A 119 18.93 9.39 19.53
N ASP A 120 18.46 9.67 20.15
CA ASP A 120 18.63 10.72 20.66
C ASP A 120 19.77 10.76 21.26
N ALA A 121 20.01 9.92 21.66
CA ALA A 121 21.13 9.89 22.34
C ALA A 121 22.20 10.19 21.48
N ARG A 122 22.12 10.22 20.40
CA ARG A 122 23.16 10.44 19.63
C ARG A 122 23.33 11.65 19.24
#